data_02c701c9157345e86e19af8e52d966be
#
_entry.id   02c701c9157345e86e19af8e52d966be
#
_cell.length_a   1.000
_cell.length_b   1.000
_cell.length_c   1.000
_cell.angle_alpha   90.00
_cell.angle_beta   90.00
_cell.angle_gamma   90.00
#
_symmetry.space_group_name_H-M   'P 1'
#
loop_
_entity.id
_entity.type
_entity.pdbx_description
1 polymer ?
#
loop_
_entity_poly.entity_id
_entity_poly.type
_entity_poly.pdbx_seq_one_letter_code
_entity_poly.pdbx_strand_id
1 'polypeptide(L)'
;KGGIISLTRYLAAYWGESNIRVNAISPGGIYHKGENEEFLKKYSEKVPLGRKANSDEVSSSVVYLSSDEASYITGQNLIIDGGWTAW
;
A
#
# COMPACT_ATOMS: atom_id res chain seq x y z
N LYS A 1 -11.62 -3.96 -4.48
CA LYS A 1 -10.20 -4.20 -4.14
C LYS A 1 -9.65 -5.44 -4.81
N GLY A 2 -10.36 -6.58 -4.71
CA GLY A 2 -9.92 -7.79 -5.37
C GLY A 2 -9.74 -7.62 -6.87
N GLY A 3 -10.60 -6.80 -7.50
CA GLY A 3 -10.52 -6.51 -8.92
C GLY A 3 -9.23 -5.76 -9.28
N ILE A 4 -8.80 -4.82 -8.45
CA ILE A 4 -7.57 -4.07 -8.69
C ILE A 4 -6.35 -4.98 -8.57
N ILE A 5 -6.34 -5.87 -7.59
CA ILE A 5 -5.24 -6.81 -7.40
C ILE A 5 -5.14 -7.76 -8.60
N SER A 6 -6.27 -8.30 -9.04
CA SER A 6 -6.31 -9.19 -10.20
C SER A 6 -5.90 -8.49 -11.48
N LEU A 7 -6.36 -7.24 -11.68
CA LEU A 7 -5.98 -6.43 -12.83
C LEU A 7 -4.49 -6.13 -12.83
N THR A 8 -3.94 -5.81 -11.66
CA THR A 8 -2.50 -5.56 -11.51
C THR A 8 -1.69 -6.76 -11.98
N ARG A 9 -2.07 -7.96 -11.56
CA ARG A 9 -1.38 -9.19 -11.94
C ARG A 9 -1.51 -9.45 -13.43
N TYR A 10 -2.69 -9.25 -13.98
CA TYR A 10 -2.92 -9.44 -15.41
C TYR A 10 -2.06 -8.49 -16.24
N LEU A 11 -2.07 -7.20 -15.90
CA LEU A 11 -1.31 -6.19 -16.64
C LEU A 11 0.21 -6.39 -16.48
N ALA A 12 0.66 -6.82 -15.30
CA ALA A 12 2.06 -7.13 -15.09
C ALA A 12 2.53 -8.26 -16.00
N ALA A 13 1.72 -9.30 -16.13
CA ALA A 13 2.02 -10.41 -17.01
C ALA A 13 1.98 -9.99 -18.48
N TYR A 14 0.98 -9.18 -18.83
CA TYR A 14 0.78 -8.75 -20.21
C TYR A 14 1.90 -7.84 -20.72
N TRP A 15 2.35 -6.91 -19.88
CA TRP A 15 3.35 -5.92 -20.28
C TRP A 15 4.78 -6.23 -19.84
N GLY A 16 4.98 -7.38 -19.19
CA GLY A 16 6.31 -7.74 -18.72
C GLY A 16 7.35 -7.82 -19.82
N GLU A 17 6.99 -8.39 -20.96
CA GLU A 17 7.92 -8.49 -22.09
C GLU A 17 8.26 -7.12 -22.70
N SER A 18 7.44 -6.12 -22.45
CA SER A 18 7.71 -4.73 -22.87
C SER A 18 8.49 -3.95 -21.80
N ASN A 19 8.92 -4.64 -20.75
CA ASN A 19 9.63 -4.04 -19.62
C ASN A 19 8.81 -2.96 -18.91
N ILE A 20 7.50 -3.15 -18.85
CA ILE A 20 6.59 -2.28 -18.11
C ILE A 20 6.18 -3.03 -16.85
N ARG A 21 6.43 -2.44 -15.69
CA ARG A 21 6.07 -2.99 -14.39
C ARG A 21 4.75 -2.41 -13.92
N VAL A 22 3.93 -3.24 -13.30
CA VAL A 22 2.63 -2.83 -12.78
C VAL A 22 2.51 -3.39 -11.37
N ASN A 23 2.37 -2.52 -10.41
CA ASN A 23 2.21 -2.88 -9.00
C ASN A 23 1.06 -2.09 -8.39
N ALA A 24 0.55 -2.56 -7.29
CA ALA A 24 -0.50 -1.88 -6.54
C ALA A 24 -0.02 -1.64 -5.12
N ILE A 25 -0.59 -0.63 -4.47
CA ILE A 25 -0.41 -0.44 -3.04
C ILE A 25 -1.80 -0.45 -2.39
N SER A 26 -1.85 -1.01 -1.19
CA SER A 26 -3.09 -1.09 -0.40
C SER A 26 -2.81 -0.47 0.97
N PRO A 27 -2.99 0.84 1.10
CA PRO A 27 -2.77 1.49 2.38
C PRO A 27 -3.93 1.22 3.34
N GLY A 28 -3.61 1.14 4.63
CA GLY A 28 -4.60 1.14 5.70
C GLY A 28 -5.02 2.57 6.04
N GLY A 29 -5.24 2.83 7.32
CA GLY A 29 -5.64 4.16 7.75
C GLY A 29 -4.50 5.17 7.65
N ILE A 30 -4.79 6.28 6.99
CA ILE A 30 -3.85 7.40 6.88
C ILE A 30 -4.38 8.53 7.74
N TYR A 31 -3.53 9.07 8.62
CA TYR A 31 -3.91 10.16 9.50
C TYR A 31 -4.12 11.45 8.72
N HIS A 32 -5.16 12.21 9.10
CA HIS A 32 -5.32 13.56 8.61
C HIS A 32 -5.68 14.49 9.77
N LYS A 33 -5.27 15.72 9.66
CA LYS A 33 -5.52 16.74 10.68
C LYS A 33 -7.02 16.98 10.84
N GLY A 34 -7.49 17.09 12.08
CA GLY A 34 -8.90 17.32 12.37
C GLY A 34 -9.73 16.06 12.50
N GLU A 35 -9.10 14.92 12.46
CA GLU A 35 -9.75 13.63 12.63
C GLU A 35 -10.32 13.48 14.04
N ASN A 36 -11.44 12.77 14.18
CA ASN A 36 -12.06 12.50 15.47
C ASN A 36 -11.12 11.68 16.36
N GLU A 37 -10.76 12.23 17.53
CA GLU A 37 -9.81 11.61 18.45
C GLU A 37 -10.28 10.25 18.99
N GLU A 38 -11.58 10.12 19.24
CA GLU A 38 -12.12 8.87 19.75
C GLU A 38 -12.02 7.77 18.69
N PHE A 39 -12.35 8.09 17.46
CA PHE A 39 -12.21 7.16 16.35
C PHE A 39 -10.75 6.77 16.16
N LEU A 40 -9.86 7.76 16.20
CA LEU A 40 -8.42 7.53 16.06
C LEU A 40 -7.90 6.60 17.14
N LYS A 41 -8.32 6.80 18.37
CA LYS A 41 -7.93 5.94 19.48
C LYS A 41 -8.38 4.49 19.28
N LYS A 42 -9.65 4.31 18.90
CA LYS A 42 -10.21 2.98 18.66
C LYS A 42 -9.52 2.27 17.51
N TYR A 43 -9.24 3.02 16.45
CA TYR A 43 -8.52 2.47 15.30
C TYR A 43 -7.12 2.02 15.72
N SER A 44 -6.41 2.85 16.47
CA SER A 44 -5.05 2.60 16.90
C SER A 44 -4.93 1.35 17.77
N GLU A 45 -5.96 1.04 18.55
CA GLU A 45 -5.97 -0.16 19.38
C GLU A 45 -6.03 -1.45 18.57
N LYS A 46 -6.48 -1.37 17.31
CA LYS A 46 -6.64 -2.53 16.43
C LYS A 46 -5.48 -2.72 15.46
N VAL A 47 -4.48 -1.88 15.55
CA VAL A 47 -3.33 -1.92 14.64
C VAL A 47 -2.09 -2.28 15.44
N PRO A 48 -1.33 -3.31 15.03
CA PRO A 48 -0.11 -3.69 15.75
C PRO A 48 0.86 -2.53 16.00
N LEU A 49 1.05 -1.63 15.03
CA LEU A 49 1.92 -0.47 15.23
C LEU A 49 1.28 0.62 16.09
N GLY A 50 0.00 0.49 16.43
CA GLY A 50 -0.66 1.37 17.38
C GLY A 50 -0.98 2.77 16.88
N ARG A 51 -0.99 2.98 15.58
CA ARG A 51 -1.27 4.29 14.99
C ARG A 51 -1.66 4.18 13.53
N LYS A 52 -2.19 5.25 12.97
CA LYS A 52 -2.36 5.39 11.52
C LYS A 52 -1.04 5.82 10.88
N ALA A 53 -0.94 5.63 9.60
CA ALA A 53 0.22 6.06 8.84
C ALA A 53 0.20 7.57 8.60
N ASN A 54 1.37 8.15 8.43
CA ASN A 54 1.51 9.48 7.87
C ASN A 54 1.51 9.32 6.34
N SER A 55 1.08 10.37 5.63
CA SER A 55 1.04 10.33 4.16
C SER A 55 2.39 9.99 3.54
N ASP A 56 3.48 10.45 4.14
CA ASP A 56 4.85 10.19 3.66
C ASP A 56 5.17 8.70 3.65
N GLU A 57 4.60 7.95 4.58
CA GLU A 57 4.85 6.50 4.67
C GLU A 57 4.18 5.73 3.52
N VAL A 58 3.19 6.34 2.90
CA VAL A 58 2.56 5.77 1.70
C VAL A 58 3.24 6.27 0.45
N SER A 59 3.49 7.58 0.35
CA SER A 59 4.10 8.16 -0.85
C SER A 59 5.52 7.66 -1.10
N SER A 60 6.30 7.39 -0.05
CA SER A 60 7.64 6.82 -0.21
C SER A 60 7.60 5.44 -0.85
N SER A 61 6.54 4.67 -0.61
CA SER A 61 6.37 3.36 -1.24
C SER A 61 6.08 3.49 -2.74
N VAL A 62 5.31 4.51 -3.12
CA VAL A 62 5.06 4.79 -4.55
C VAL A 62 6.37 5.16 -5.24
N VAL A 63 7.17 6.01 -4.61
CA VAL A 63 8.47 6.40 -5.15
C VAL A 63 9.38 5.19 -5.33
N TYR A 64 9.46 4.33 -4.31
CA TYR A 64 10.28 3.13 -4.39
C TYR A 64 9.84 2.21 -5.53
N LEU A 65 8.54 1.89 -5.59
CA LEU A 65 8.03 0.98 -6.62
C LEU A 65 8.18 1.56 -8.04
N SER A 66 8.26 2.88 -8.17
CA SER A 66 8.44 3.55 -9.45
C SER A 66 9.90 3.70 -9.83
N SER A 67 10.81 3.38 -8.94
CA SER A 67 12.25 3.59 -9.14
C SER A 67 12.91 2.38 -9.82
N ASP A 68 14.12 2.61 -10.33
CA ASP A 68 14.92 1.54 -10.91
C ASP A 68 15.33 0.48 -9.89
N GLU A 69 15.36 0.85 -8.61
CA GLU A 69 15.69 -0.07 -7.53
C GLU A 69 14.63 -1.17 -7.38
N ALA A 70 13.42 -0.92 -7.86
CA ALA A 70 12.34 -1.90 -7.86
C ALA A 70 12.20 -2.58 -9.23
N SER A 71 13.25 -2.63 -10.02
CA SER A 71 13.20 -3.10 -11.42
C SER A 71 12.80 -4.55 -11.60
N TYR A 72 12.89 -5.36 -10.56
CA TYR A 72 12.48 -6.77 -10.63
C TYR A 72 11.16 -7.03 -9.90
N ILE A 73 10.43 -5.97 -9.51
CA ILE A 73 9.15 -6.06 -8.80
C ILE A 73 8.02 -5.71 -9.74
N THR A 74 7.18 -6.68 -10.05
CA THR A 74 5.98 -6.45 -10.86
C THR A 74 4.88 -7.43 -10.43
N GLY A 75 3.64 -7.03 -10.60
CA GLY A 75 2.49 -7.87 -10.25
C GLY A 75 2.21 -7.96 -8.76
N GLN A 76 2.82 -7.11 -7.95
CA GLN A 76 2.71 -7.18 -6.50
C GLN A 76 1.71 -6.18 -5.94
N ASN A 77 1.16 -6.53 -4.79
CA ASN A 77 0.32 -5.64 -3.99
C ASN A 77 1.05 -5.39 -2.67
N LEU A 78 1.56 -4.19 -2.49
CA LEU A 78 2.24 -3.81 -1.26
C LEU A 78 1.23 -3.29 -0.25
N ILE A 79 1.07 -4.02 0.83
CA ILE A 79 0.14 -3.66 1.91
C ILE A 79 0.88 -2.78 2.91
N ILE A 80 0.32 -1.60 3.20
CA ILE A 80 0.93 -0.62 4.10
C ILE A 80 -0.12 -0.27 5.15
N ASP A 81 -0.27 -1.12 6.15
CA ASP A 81 -1.41 -1.06 7.07
C ASP A 81 -1.04 -1.16 8.57
N GLY A 82 0.23 -1.01 8.89
CA GLY A 82 0.67 -1.07 10.28
C GLY A 82 0.50 -2.43 10.92
N GLY A 83 0.27 -3.46 10.10
CA GLY A 83 0.08 -4.82 10.58
C GLY A 83 -1.38 -5.23 10.74
N TRP A 84 -2.31 -4.39 10.33
CA TRP A 84 -3.75 -4.71 10.45
C TRP A 84 -4.09 -6.10 9.95
N THR A 85 -3.55 -6.51 8.79
CA THR A 85 -3.85 -7.81 8.20
C THR A 85 -2.95 -8.94 8.71
N ALA A 86 -2.05 -8.65 9.64
CA ALA A 86 -1.09 -9.64 10.13
C ALA A 86 -1.64 -10.54 11.23
N TRP A 87 -2.76 -10.16 11.86
CA TRP A 87 -3.34 -10.95 12.95
C TRP A 87 -4.83 -11.30 12.78
#